data_edbe6919e0a3fce7e967b0b1b448138e
#
_entry.id   edbe6919e0a3fce7e967b0b1b448138e
#
_cell.length_a   1.000
_cell.length_b   1.000
_cell.length_c   1.000
_cell.angle_alpha   90.00
_cell.angle_beta   90.00
_cell.angle_gamma   90.00
#
_symmetry.space_group_name_H-M   'P 1'
#
loop_
_entity.id
_entity.type
_entity.pdbx_description
1 polymer ?
#
loop_
_entity_poly.entity_id
_entity_poly.type
_entity_poly.pdbx_seq_one_letter_code
_entity_poly.pdbx_strand_id
1 'polypeptide(L)'
;MIGGFGTAGQPAELIDGLIQLGIKDLTIVSNNAGNGDYGLAKLLKAGAVKKVICSFPRQSDSWVFDELYRAGKIELELVPQGNLACRIQAAGMGLGAVFTPTGYGTLLAEGKETRHIDGKDYVLEYPIKADFALIKAQQGDRWGNLVYRKSARNFGPIMAMAANVTIAQVSEVVDLGALDPEHIITAERVAQDIPDGAYVNLGIGLPTKIAIYLPSDKDVFLHSENGLLAFGPPPEKGQEDPELINAGKEYVTMLQGGAFFHHGDSFAMMRGGHLDIAVLGAFQVAANGDLANWHTGAPDAIPAVGGAMDLAVGAKKVFITTDHVTKQGEPKIVAELSYPATGLKCVDRIYTDLCVIDVTAEGLKVIEKVDGLSFAELQAMTGATLVDATQG
;
A
#
# COMPACT_ATOMS: atom_id res chain seq x y z
N MET A 1 8.90 -10.57 -10.43
CA MET A 1 9.87 -9.49 -10.75
C MET A 1 11.23 -9.83 -10.19
N ILE A 2 12.30 -9.39 -10.84
CA ILE A 2 13.68 -9.58 -10.36
C ILE A 2 14.38 -8.22 -10.37
N GLY A 3 14.78 -7.73 -9.20
CA GLY A 3 15.48 -6.46 -9.02
C GLY A 3 16.88 -6.45 -9.63
N GLY A 4 17.43 -5.27 -9.79
CA GLY A 4 18.76 -5.02 -10.30
C GLY A 4 18.80 -4.18 -11.58
N PHE A 5 19.96 -3.57 -11.80
CA PHE A 5 20.31 -2.81 -13.00
C PHE A 5 21.69 -3.29 -13.47
N GLY A 6 21.76 -3.97 -14.59
CA GLY A 6 22.94 -4.78 -14.91
C GLY A 6 23.10 -5.89 -13.87
N THR A 7 24.24 -5.96 -13.23
CA THR A 7 24.50 -6.89 -12.11
C THR A 7 24.31 -6.23 -10.73
N ALA A 8 24.18 -4.88 -10.68
CA ALA A 8 24.05 -4.16 -9.42
C ALA A 8 22.66 -4.35 -8.82
N GLY A 9 22.60 -4.88 -7.58
CA GLY A 9 21.34 -5.14 -6.86
C GLY A 9 20.58 -6.38 -7.34
N GLN A 10 21.21 -7.27 -8.09
CA GLN A 10 20.60 -8.52 -8.51
C GLN A 10 20.68 -9.57 -7.38
N PRO A 11 19.54 -10.21 -7.02
CA PRO A 11 19.47 -11.20 -5.93
C PRO A 11 19.91 -12.59 -6.44
N ALA A 12 21.22 -12.79 -6.61
CA ALA A 12 21.76 -13.97 -7.29
C ALA A 12 21.44 -15.28 -6.57
N GLU A 13 21.49 -15.30 -5.24
CA GLU A 13 21.21 -16.49 -4.42
C GLU A 13 19.73 -16.90 -4.50
N LEU A 14 18.80 -15.91 -4.56
CA LEU A 14 17.37 -16.20 -4.76
C LEU A 14 17.11 -16.73 -6.17
N ILE A 15 17.84 -16.26 -7.17
CA ILE A 15 17.77 -16.78 -8.54
C ILE A 15 18.27 -18.22 -8.59
N ASP A 16 19.38 -18.53 -7.92
CA ASP A 16 19.91 -19.91 -7.83
C ASP A 16 18.89 -20.82 -7.11
N GLY A 17 18.19 -20.33 -6.09
CA GLY A 17 17.08 -21.02 -5.42
C GLY A 17 15.93 -21.35 -6.38
N LEU A 18 15.50 -20.42 -7.24
CA LEU A 18 14.48 -20.68 -8.25
C LEU A 18 14.90 -21.79 -9.23
N ILE A 19 16.18 -21.82 -9.62
CA ILE A 19 16.72 -22.87 -10.50
C ILE A 19 16.64 -24.24 -9.81
N GLN A 20 17.00 -24.32 -8.53
CA GLN A 20 16.95 -25.55 -7.73
C GLN A 20 15.52 -26.07 -7.56
N LEU A 21 14.53 -25.19 -7.45
CA LEU A 21 13.11 -25.55 -7.38
C LEU A 21 12.57 -26.13 -8.69
N GLY A 22 13.29 -25.99 -9.81
CA GLY A 22 12.90 -26.54 -11.10
C GLY A 22 11.64 -25.92 -11.72
N ILE A 23 11.24 -24.73 -11.29
CA ILE A 23 10.06 -24.01 -11.79
C ILE A 23 10.27 -23.67 -13.27
N LYS A 24 9.20 -23.77 -14.05
CA LYS A 24 9.18 -23.52 -15.50
C LYS A 24 8.13 -22.48 -15.88
N ASP A 25 8.20 -22.04 -17.12
CA ASP A 25 7.22 -21.12 -17.74
C ASP A 25 7.09 -19.76 -17.05
N LEU A 26 8.16 -19.30 -16.39
CA LEU A 26 8.17 -18.02 -15.70
C LEU A 26 8.07 -16.84 -16.68
N THR A 27 7.23 -15.87 -16.32
CA THR A 27 7.28 -14.51 -16.89
C THR A 27 8.12 -13.64 -15.96
N ILE A 28 9.25 -13.13 -16.46
CA ILE A 28 10.17 -12.30 -15.69
C ILE A 28 10.02 -10.84 -16.08
N VAL A 29 9.87 -9.99 -15.08
CA VAL A 29 9.94 -8.52 -15.22
C VAL A 29 11.26 -8.07 -14.60
N SER A 30 12.14 -7.47 -15.41
CA SER A 30 13.44 -6.97 -14.94
C SER A 30 13.93 -5.84 -15.86
N ASN A 31 14.96 -5.10 -15.47
CA ASN A 31 15.57 -4.09 -16.32
C ASN A 31 16.17 -4.67 -17.60
N ASN A 32 16.80 -5.86 -17.52
CA ASN A 32 17.52 -6.54 -18.58
C ASN A 32 17.21 -8.04 -18.61
N ALA A 33 17.85 -8.77 -19.55
CA ALA A 33 17.67 -10.22 -19.68
C ALA A 33 18.91 -11.03 -19.22
N GLY A 34 19.76 -10.44 -18.40
CA GLY A 34 20.97 -11.09 -17.88
C GLY A 34 22.23 -10.75 -18.66
N ASN A 35 23.40 -11.10 -18.11
CA ASN A 35 24.73 -10.88 -18.67
C ASN A 35 25.61 -12.10 -18.37
N GLY A 36 26.37 -12.56 -19.35
CA GLY A 36 27.17 -13.76 -19.27
C GLY A 36 26.35 -15.02 -18.96
N ASP A 37 26.74 -15.74 -17.94
CA ASP A 37 26.01 -16.88 -17.37
C ASP A 37 25.74 -16.72 -15.87
N TYR A 38 25.62 -15.48 -15.41
CA TYR A 38 25.41 -15.11 -14.02
C TYR A 38 23.98 -14.63 -13.77
N GLY A 39 23.46 -14.86 -12.56
CA GLY A 39 22.18 -14.35 -12.10
C GLY A 39 21.02 -14.67 -13.06
N LEU A 40 20.32 -13.67 -13.60
CA LEU A 40 19.18 -13.88 -14.48
C LEU A 40 19.53 -14.67 -15.74
N ALA A 41 20.74 -14.54 -16.29
CA ALA A 41 21.18 -15.34 -17.44
C ALA A 41 21.22 -16.85 -17.12
N LYS A 42 21.59 -17.24 -15.88
CA LYS A 42 21.52 -18.65 -15.44
C LYS A 42 20.08 -19.17 -15.48
N LEU A 43 19.11 -18.36 -15.04
CA LEU A 43 17.70 -18.74 -15.01
C LEU A 43 17.16 -18.97 -16.43
N LEU A 44 17.56 -18.11 -17.38
CA LEU A 44 17.25 -18.28 -18.80
C LEU A 44 17.88 -19.57 -19.35
N LYS A 45 19.17 -19.80 -19.08
CA LYS A 45 19.92 -20.97 -19.52
C LYS A 45 19.35 -22.30 -18.98
N ALA A 46 18.78 -22.25 -17.76
CA ALA A 46 18.09 -23.39 -17.16
C ALA A 46 16.73 -23.71 -17.84
N GLY A 47 16.29 -22.90 -18.81
CA GLY A 47 15.01 -23.06 -19.50
C GLY A 47 13.80 -22.87 -18.56
N ALA A 48 13.95 -22.05 -17.55
CA ALA A 48 12.88 -21.73 -16.58
C ALA A 48 11.95 -20.61 -17.05
N VAL A 49 12.40 -19.79 -18.00
CA VAL A 49 11.73 -18.55 -18.41
C VAL A 49 11.05 -18.73 -19.78
N LYS A 50 9.77 -18.41 -19.83
CA LYS A 50 8.97 -18.37 -21.06
C LYS A 50 8.96 -16.96 -21.68
N LYS A 51 8.84 -15.93 -20.83
CA LYS A 51 8.71 -14.53 -21.27
C LYS A 51 9.58 -13.60 -20.41
N VAL A 52 10.19 -12.60 -21.05
CA VAL A 52 10.86 -11.48 -20.39
C VAL A 52 10.18 -10.18 -20.76
N ILE A 53 9.82 -9.39 -19.76
CA ILE A 53 9.36 -8.00 -19.89
C ILE A 53 10.50 -7.12 -19.38
N CYS A 54 11.17 -6.38 -20.26
CA CYS A 54 12.32 -5.56 -19.90
C CYS A 54 12.51 -4.36 -20.83
N SER A 55 13.43 -3.47 -20.45
CA SER A 55 13.74 -2.30 -21.27
C SER A 55 15.00 -2.47 -22.13
N PHE A 56 15.97 -3.19 -21.65
CA PHE A 56 17.29 -3.34 -22.30
C PHE A 56 17.76 -4.80 -22.24
N PRO A 57 17.22 -5.69 -23.11
CA PRO A 57 17.50 -7.12 -23.03
C PRO A 57 18.95 -7.48 -23.27
N ARG A 58 19.65 -6.74 -24.13
CA ARG A 58 21.04 -6.98 -24.49
C ARG A 58 22.00 -6.12 -23.69
N GLN A 59 23.01 -6.74 -23.11
CA GLN A 59 24.16 -6.10 -22.48
C GLN A 59 25.43 -6.43 -23.26
N SER A 60 26.59 -6.11 -22.69
CA SER A 60 27.89 -6.38 -23.33
C SER A 60 28.12 -7.87 -23.63
N ASP A 61 27.57 -8.76 -22.80
CA ASP A 61 27.71 -10.21 -22.89
C ASP A 61 26.36 -10.91 -22.68
N SER A 62 25.46 -10.82 -23.66
CA SER A 62 24.07 -11.34 -23.56
C SER A 62 23.83 -12.58 -24.44
N TRP A 63 24.84 -13.41 -24.64
CA TRP A 63 24.79 -14.54 -25.55
C TRP A 63 23.66 -15.55 -25.21
N VAL A 64 23.37 -15.81 -23.93
CA VAL A 64 22.30 -16.72 -23.49
C VAL A 64 20.94 -16.21 -23.99
N PHE A 65 20.64 -14.92 -23.76
CA PHE A 65 19.39 -14.33 -24.23
C PHE A 65 19.33 -14.32 -25.78
N ASP A 66 20.41 -13.92 -26.44
CA ASP A 66 20.48 -13.82 -27.89
C ASP A 66 20.20 -15.18 -28.57
N GLU A 67 20.76 -16.29 -28.06
CA GLU A 67 20.53 -17.64 -28.56
C GLU A 67 19.06 -18.03 -28.38
N LEU A 68 18.51 -17.88 -27.20
CA LEU A 68 17.13 -18.28 -26.90
C LEU A 68 16.09 -17.43 -27.69
N TYR A 69 16.34 -16.16 -27.83
CA TYR A 69 15.45 -15.24 -28.57
C TYR A 69 15.45 -15.57 -30.07
N ARG A 70 16.64 -15.74 -30.69
CA ARG A 70 16.75 -16.11 -32.09
C ARG A 70 16.19 -17.49 -32.40
N ALA A 71 16.24 -18.39 -31.43
CA ALA A 71 15.65 -19.74 -31.54
C ALA A 71 14.13 -19.76 -31.31
N GLY A 72 13.49 -18.61 -31.04
CA GLY A 72 12.06 -18.51 -30.72
C GLY A 72 11.64 -19.20 -29.42
N LYS A 73 12.59 -19.42 -28.51
CA LYS A 73 12.36 -20.12 -27.23
C LYS A 73 11.97 -19.22 -26.08
N ILE A 74 12.04 -17.91 -26.27
CA ILE A 74 11.70 -16.93 -25.28
C ILE A 74 10.91 -15.78 -25.91
N GLU A 75 9.84 -15.39 -25.28
CA GLU A 75 9.04 -14.19 -25.64
C GLU A 75 9.70 -12.94 -25.04
N LEU A 76 9.73 -11.87 -25.81
CA LEU A 76 10.18 -10.55 -25.35
C LEU A 76 9.06 -9.53 -25.45
N GLU A 77 8.75 -8.87 -24.32
CA GLU A 77 7.99 -7.64 -24.30
C GLU A 77 8.96 -6.47 -23.99
N LEU A 78 9.23 -5.67 -25.02
CA LEU A 78 10.13 -4.53 -24.88
C LEU A 78 9.35 -3.30 -24.41
N VAL A 79 9.80 -2.69 -23.29
CA VAL A 79 9.15 -1.53 -22.68
C VAL A 79 10.21 -0.44 -22.48
N PRO A 80 9.97 0.82 -22.92
CA PRO A 80 10.89 1.92 -22.62
C PRO A 80 11.18 1.99 -21.13
N GLN A 81 12.42 2.24 -20.73
CA GLN A 81 12.85 2.08 -19.33
C GLN A 81 12.05 2.96 -18.35
N GLY A 82 11.77 4.20 -18.72
CA GLY A 82 10.92 5.08 -17.93
C GLY A 82 9.49 4.53 -17.79
N ASN A 83 8.94 3.99 -18.89
CA ASN A 83 7.61 3.36 -18.85
C ASN A 83 7.61 2.08 -18.00
N LEU A 84 8.68 1.26 -18.07
CA LEU A 84 8.83 0.07 -17.24
C LEU A 84 8.80 0.44 -15.75
N ALA A 85 9.61 1.41 -15.34
CA ALA A 85 9.64 1.90 -13.96
C ALA A 85 8.28 2.47 -13.53
N CYS A 86 7.67 3.31 -14.39
CA CYS A 86 6.37 3.92 -14.13
C CYS A 86 5.23 2.87 -14.01
N ARG A 87 5.20 1.85 -14.88
CA ARG A 87 4.22 0.76 -14.85
C ARG A 87 4.34 -0.11 -13.59
N ILE A 88 5.58 -0.39 -13.15
CA ILE A 88 5.84 -1.11 -11.90
C ILE A 88 5.40 -0.25 -10.70
N GLN A 89 5.81 1.01 -10.66
CA GLN A 89 5.43 1.94 -9.59
C GLN A 89 3.91 2.15 -9.53
N ALA A 90 3.24 2.30 -10.69
CA ALA A 90 1.79 2.42 -10.76
C ALA A 90 1.07 1.20 -10.15
N ALA A 91 1.61 -0.01 -10.31
CA ALA A 91 1.09 -1.22 -9.68
C ALA A 91 1.17 -1.14 -8.15
N GLY A 92 2.34 -0.75 -7.62
CA GLY A 92 2.55 -0.56 -6.18
C GLY A 92 1.70 0.56 -5.58
N MET A 93 1.40 1.58 -6.37
CA MET A 93 0.57 2.72 -5.97
C MET A 93 -0.94 2.49 -6.16
N GLY A 94 -1.37 1.31 -6.62
CA GLY A 94 -2.79 1.03 -6.88
C GLY A 94 -3.41 1.82 -8.04
N LEU A 95 -2.59 2.40 -8.95
CA LEU A 95 -3.08 3.14 -10.10
C LEU A 95 -3.55 2.18 -11.20
N GLY A 96 -4.70 2.46 -11.82
CA GLY A 96 -5.27 1.61 -12.88
C GLY A 96 -4.56 1.74 -14.22
N ALA A 97 -4.00 2.91 -14.52
CA ALA A 97 -3.22 3.20 -15.72
C ALA A 97 -2.53 4.57 -15.59
N VAL A 98 -1.55 4.83 -16.45
CA VAL A 98 -0.84 6.11 -16.53
C VAL A 98 -0.67 6.55 -17.97
N PHE A 99 -0.77 7.85 -18.24
CA PHE A 99 -0.41 8.42 -19.51
C PHE A 99 1.04 8.92 -19.51
N THR A 100 1.85 8.48 -20.49
CA THR A 100 3.24 8.87 -20.65
C THR A 100 3.49 9.38 -22.06
N PRO A 101 4.32 10.41 -22.24
CA PRO A 101 4.68 10.87 -23.59
C PRO A 101 5.70 9.94 -24.28
N THR A 102 6.37 9.08 -23.51
CA THR A 102 7.43 8.21 -24.02
C THR A 102 6.85 7.08 -24.86
N GLY A 103 7.30 6.97 -26.08
CA GLY A 103 6.88 5.95 -27.04
C GLY A 103 5.76 6.39 -27.97
N TYR A 104 5.11 7.54 -27.77
CA TYR A 104 4.10 8.05 -28.68
C TYR A 104 4.64 8.16 -30.12
N GLY A 105 3.85 7.73 -31.12
CA GLY A 105 4.22 7.75 -32.53
C GLY A 105 5.27 6.70 -32.94
N THR A 106 5.62 5.75 -32.07
CA THR A 106 6.53 4.63 -32.37
C THR A 106 5.78 3.30 -32.40
N LEU A 107 6.45 2.25 -32.90
CA LEU A 107 5.91 0.86 -32.88
C LEU A 107 5.48 0.40 -31.48
N LEU A 108 6.11 0.94 -30.41
CA LEU A 108 5.77 0.58 -29.02
C LEU A 108 4.45 1.17 -28.55
N ALA A 109 3.85 2.10 -29.30
CA ALA A 109 2.53 2.67 -29.05
C ALA A 109 1.41 2.02 -29.87
N GLU A 110 1.73 1.12 -30.78
CA GLU A 110 0.72 0.48 -31.63
C GLU A 110 -0.28 -0.31 -30.80
N GLY A 111 -1.58 -0.08 -31.10
CA GLY A 111 -2.70 -0.70 -30.39
C GLY A 111 -2.99 -0.16 -29.00
N LYS A 112 -2.24 0.84 -28.51
CA LYS A 112 -2.50 1.50 -27.23
C LYS A 112 -3.35 2.76 -27.40
N GLU A 113 -4.17 3.06 -26.38
CA GLU A 113 -4.91 4.33 -26.32
C GLU A 113 -3.92 5.51 -26.27
N THR A 114 -4.26 6.56 -27.00
CA THR A 114 -3.47 7.80 -26.99
C THR A 114 -4.36 9.00 -26.65
N ARG A 115 -3.80 10.01 -26.02
CA ARG A 115 -4.49 11.28 -25.72
C ARG A 115 -3.60 12.47 -25.97
N HIS A 116 -4.22 13.53 -26.46
CA HIS A 116 -3.62 14.86 -26.53
C HIS A 116 -4.02 15.65 -25.27
N ILE A 117 -3.04 16.04 -24.45
CA ILE A 117 -3.26 16.77 -23.20
C ILE A 117 -2.28 17.93 -23.15
N ASP A 118 -2.78 19.15 -22.95
CA ASP A 118 -1.98 20.38 -22.82
C ASP A 118 -0.91 20.56 -23.92
N GLY A 119 -1.31 20.33 -25.18
CA GLY A 119 -0.43 20.50 -26.34
C GLY A 119 0.62 19.39 -26.53
N LYS A 120 0.51 18.28 -25.83
CA LYS A 120 1.43 17.14 -25.91
C LYS A 120 0.68 15.82 -26.04
N ASP A 121 1.24 14.89 -26.79
CA ASP A 121 0.65 13.58 -27.04
C ASP A 121 1.18 12.55 -26.04
N TYR A 122 0.30 11.68 -25.60
CA TYR A 122 0.55 10.66 -24.57
C TYR A 122 0.02 9.29 -25.03
N VAL A 123 0.64 8.25 -24.49
CA VAL A 123 0.24 6.84 -24.64
C VAL A 123 -0.19 6.30 -23.27
N LEU A 124 -1.29 5.54 -23.24
CA LEU A 124 -1.75 4.85 -22.04
C LEU A 124 -0.90 3.61 -21.76
N GLU A 125 -0.37 3.51 -20.54
CA GLU A 125 0.37 2.36 -20.05
C GLU A 125 -0.34 1.75 -18.85
N TYR A 126 -0.52 0.42 -18.87
CA TYR A 126 -1.11 -0.32 -17.76
C TYR A 126 -0.06 -0.77 -16.74
N PRO A 127 -0.40 -0.84 -15.45
CA PRO A 127 0.50 -1.32 -14.40
C PRO A 127 1.00 -2.73 -14.67
N ILE A 128 2.22 -3.01 -14.22
CA ILE A 128 2.77 -4.37 -14.20
C ILE A 128 2.76 -4.86 -12.76
N LYS A 129 1.86 -5.80 -12.46
CA LYS A 129 1.79 -6.52 -11.18
C LYS A 129 2.55 -7.84 -11.27
N ALA A 130 2.99 -8.38 -10.14
CA ALA A 130 3.62 -9.69 -10.09
C ALA A 130 3.20 -10.50 -8.86
N ASP A 131 3.30 -11.83 -8.97
CA ASP A 131 3.07 -12.71 -7.83
C ASP A 131 4.21 -12.57 -6.81
N PHE A 132 5.46 -12.50 -7.32
CA PHE A 132 6.67 -12.43 -6.50
C PHE A 132 7.63 -11.36 -6.99
N ALA A 133 8.26 -10.66 -6.03
CA ALA A 133 9.44 -9.84 -6.27
C ALA A 133 10.64 -10.42 -5.53
N LEU A 134 11.73 -10.65 -6.25
CA LEU A 134 13.04 -11.02 -5.70
C LEU A 134 13.93 -9.79 -5.78
N ILE A 135 14.34 -9.27 -4.63
CA ILE A 135 15.14 -8.05 -4.54
C ILE A 135 16.39 -8.27 -3.69
N LYS A 136 17.36 -7.37 -3.80
CA LYS A 136 18.58 -7.38 -2.98
C LYS A 136 18.76 -6.06 -2.28
N ALA A 137 18.98 -6.12 -0.96
CA ALA A 137 19.35 -4.99 -0.13
C ALA A 137 20.68 -5.22 0.59
N GLN A 138 21.21 -4.20 1.25
CA GLN A 138 22.44 -4.30 2.04
C GLN A 138 22.14 -4.86 3.44
N GLN A 139 21.15 -4.28 4.10
CA GLN A 139 20.71 -4.64 5.45
C GLN A 139 19.19 -4.78 5.47
N GLY A 140 18.70 -5.63 6.36
CA GLY A 140 17.28 -5.78 6.62
C GLY A 140 17.04 -6.26 8.04
N ASP A 141 15.92 -5.83 8.63
CA ASP A 141 15.48 -6.27 9.94
C ASP A 141 14.26 -7.19 9.87
N ARG A 142 13.79 -7.67 11.03
CA ARG A 142 12.66 -8.59 11.13
C ARG A 142 11.30 -8.00 10.69
N TRP A 143 11.20 -6.68 10.59
CA TRP A 143 10.00 -6.00 10.08
C TRP A 143 10.02 -5.79 8.57
N GLY A 144 11.10 -6.23 7.90
CA GLY A 144 11.27 -6.04 6.46
C GLY A 144 11.72 -4.63 6.08
N ASN A 145 12.17 -3.82 7.04
CA ASN A 145 12.85 -2.57 6.74
C ASN A 145 14.16 -2.88 6.02
N LEU A 146 14.41 -2.19 4.90
CA LEU A 146 15.53 -2.48 4.03
C LEU A 146 16.36 -1.22 3.78
N VAL A 147 17.69 -1.35 3.88
CA VAL A 147 18.65 -0.33 3.46
C VAL A 147 19.40 -0.84 2.24
N TYR A 148 19.42 -0.06 1.18
CA TYR A 148 20.08 -0.38 -0.07
C TYR A 148 21.45 0.30 -0.17
N ARG A 149 22.39 -0.37 -0.83
CA ARG A 149 23.72 0.17 -1.01
C ARG A 149 23.85 0.87 -2.35
N LYS A 150 24.03 2.20 -2.33
CA LYS A 150 24.32 3.04 -3.51
C LYS A 150 23.33 2.77 -4.65
N SER A 151 23.81 2.59 -5.89
CA SER A 151 22.99 2.35 -7.09
C SER A 151 22.30 0.97 -7.10
N ALA A 152 22.61 0.04 -6.19
CA ALA A 152 21.90 -1.22 -6.04
C ALA A 152 20.44 -1.05 -5.55
N ARG A 153 20.06 0.14 -5.09
CA ARG A 153 18.68 0.53 -4.81
C ARG A 153 17.76 0.42 -6.03
N ASN A 154 18.20 0.95 -7.18
CA ASN A 154 17.53 0.97 -8.50
C ASN A 154 16.03 0.56 -8.51
N PHE A 155 15.67 -0.59 -9.09
CA PHE A 155 14.28 -1.08 -9.18
C PHE A 155 13.78 -1.77 -7.90
N GLY A 156 14.65 -2.06 -6.91
CA GLY A 156 14.29 -2.80 -5.71
C GLY A 156 13.02 -2.30 -5.01
N PRO A 157 12.95 -1.03 -4.59
CA PRO A 157 11.80 -0.49 -3.85
C PRO A 157 10.48 -0.58 -4.61
N ILE A 158 10.46 -0.15 -5.88
CA ILE A 158 9.22 -0.14 -6.66
C ILE A 158 8.72 -1.55 -7.01
N MET A 159 9.63 -2.51 -7.18
CA MET A 159 9.29 -3.92 -7.38
C MET A 159 8.74 -4.56 -6.10
N ALA A 160 9.30 -4.20 -4.94
CA ALA A 160 8.81 -4.65 -3.65
C ALA A 160 7.34 -4.28 -3.43
N MET A 161 6.95 -3.07 -3.82
CA MET A 161 5.57 -2.57 -3.69
C MET A 161 4.60 -3.18 -4.71
N ALA A 162 5.09 -3.65 -5.86
CA ALA A 162 4.27 -4.07 -7.00
C ALA A 162 3.96 -5.58 -7.02
N ALA A 163 4.50 -6.36 -6.09
CA ALA A 163 4.33 -7.81 -6.03
C ALA A 163 3.43 -8.24 -4.87
N ASN A 164 2.79 -9.41 -5.02
CA ASN A 164 1.99 -10.02 -3.96
C ASN A 164 2.85 -10.49 -2.78
N VAL A 165 4.04 -11.02 -3.05
CA VAL A 165 5.03 -11.44 -2.06
C VAL A 165 6.39 -10.91 -2.46
N THR A 166 7.11 -10.28 -1.53
CA THR A 166 8.48 -9.83 -1.75
C THR A 166 9.45 -10.65 -0.92
N ILE A 167 10.48 -11.17 -1.56
CA ILE A 167 11.58 -11.90 -0.91
C ILE A 167 12.84 -11.08 -1.10
N ALA A 168 13.41 -10.62 0.01
CA ALA A 168 14.62 -9.80 0.00
C ALA A 168 15.85 -10.62 0.40
N GLN A 169 16.84 -10.66 -0.48
CA GLN A 169 18.19 -11.10 -0.15
C GLN A 169 18.92 -9.92 0.50
N VAL A 170 19.42 -10.10 1.73
CA VAL A 170 20.21 -9.07 2.42
C VAL A 170 21.63 -9.58 2.69
N SER A 171 22.60 -8.66 2.69
CA SER A 171 23.98 -9.01 3.05
C SER A 171 24.13 -9.17 4.56
N GLU A 172 23.29 -8.50 5.33
CA GLU A 172 23.30 -8.50 6.78
C GLU A 172 21.88 -8.39 7.32
N VAL A 173 21.53 -9.28 8.25
CA VAL A 173 20.31 -9.17 9.06
C VAL A 173 20.70 -8.43 10.34
N VAL A 174 20.00 -7.36 10.63
CA VAL A 174 20.27 -6.49 11.80
C VAL A 174 19.12 -6.53 12.78
N ASP A 175 19.42 -6.16 14.03
CA ASP A 175 18.40 -6.03 15.07
C ASP A 175 17.43 -4.88 14.75
N LEU A 176 16.20 -5.01 15.23
CA LEU A 176 15.19 -3.98 15.09
C LEU A 176 15.69 -2.67 15.72
N GLY A 177 15.60 -1.55 14.97
CA GLY A 177 16.07 -0.23 15.36
C GLY A 177 17.57 0.01 15.18
N ALA A 178 18.31 -0.94 14.59
CA ALA A 178 19.69 -0.72 14.20
C ALA A 178 19.83 0.11 12.91
N LEU A 179 18.77 0.18 12.11
CA LEU A 179 18.73 0.98 10.89
C LEU A 179 18.32 2.42 11.21
N ASP A 180 18.99 3.38 10.55
CA ASP A 180 18.62 4.78 10.64
C ASP A 180 17.26 5.00 9.96
N PRO A 181 16.25 5.55 10.66
CA PRO A 181 14.91 5.77 10.09
C PRO A 181 14.88 6.57 8.79
N GLU A 182 15.81 7.50 8.58
CA GLU A 182 15.90 8.29 7.34
C GLU A 182 16.40 7.47 6.13
N HIS A 183 17.07 6.35 6.37
CA HIS A 183 17.63 5.50 5.32
C HIS A 183 16.80 4.26 5.02
N ILE A 184 15.74 4.02 5.81
CA ILE A 184 14.88 2.85 5.64
C ILE A 184 13.98 3.02 4.43
N ILE A 185 13.95 2.00 3.59
CA ILE A 185 12.93 1.83 2.56
C ILE A 185 12.16 0.59 2.92
N THR A 186 10.94 0.80 3.38
CA THR A 186 10.06 -0.27 3.84
C THR A 186 9.62 -1.13 2.66
N ALA A 187 9.99 -2.41 2.69
CA ALA A 187 9.41 -3.43 1.81
C ALA A 187 8.14 -3.96 2.49
N GLU A 188 7.03 -3.24 2.32
CA GLU A 188 5.80 -3.40 3.11
C GLU A 188 5.09 -4.73 2.97
N ARG A 189 5.39 -5.52 1.98
CA ARG A 189 4.66 -6.76 1.76
C ARG A 189 5.22 -7.98 2.46
N VAL A 190 6.44 -7.94 2.97
CA VAL A 190 6.98 -9.03 3.80
C VAL A 190 6.20 -9.16 5.11
N ALA A 191 5.59 -8.07 5.55
CA ALA A 191 4.79 -8.02 6.78
C ALA A 191 3.40 -8.69 6.66
N GLN A 192 2.91 -9.04 5.47
CA GLN A 192 1.58 -9.67 5.33
C GLN A 192 1.50 -11.08 5.92
N ASP A 193 2.62 -11.77 6.11
CA ASP A 193 2.71 -13.10 6.72
C ASP A 193 3.02 -13.07 8.21
N ILE A 194 3.12 -11.90 8.85
CA ILE A 194 3.35 -11.77 10.29
C ILE A 194 2.01 -11.63 11.01
N PRO A 195 1.58 -12.64 11.79
CA PRO A 195 0.27 -12.64 12.46
C PRO A 195 0.05 -11.49 13.46
N ASP A 196 1.11 -10.80 13.89
CA ASP A 196 1.11 -9.81 14.98
C ASP A 196 1.44 -8.37 14.54
N GLY A 197 1.24 -7.99 13.31
CA GLY A 197 1.63 -6.66 12.88
C GLY A 197 0.64 -6.00 11.93
N ALA A 198 -0.40 -5.34 12.43
CA ALA A 198 -1.28 -4.57 11.57
C ALA A 198 -0.69 -3.18 11.25
N TYR A 199 -0.66 -2.79 9.99
CA TYR A 199 -0.39 -1.43 9.55
C TYR A 199 -1.68 -0.62 9.65
N VAL A 200 -1.69 0.36 10.54
CA VAL A 200 -2.91 1.08 10.91
C VAL A 200 -2.73 2.58 10.72
N ASN A 201 -3.58 3.22 9.94
CA ASN A 201 -3.68 4.66 9.91
C ASN A 201 -4.81 5.12 10.85
N LEU A 202 -4.49 6.06 11.72
CA LEU A 202 -5.45 6.70 12.62
C LEU A 202 -5.75 8.10 12.10
N GLY A 203 -6.99 8.31 11.66
CA GLY A 203 -7.51 9.61 11.25
C GLY A 203 -7.49 10.63 12.41
N ILE A 204 -7.57 11.91 12.05
CA ILE A 204 -7.52 13.03 13.00
C ILE A 204 -8.74 13.01 13.96
N GLY A 205 -8.54 13.37 15.22
CA GLY A 205 -9.57 13.50 16.24
C GLY A 205 -9.75 12.25 17.11
N LEU A 206 -10.96 11.70 17.23
CA LEU A 206 -11.25 10.51 18.06
C LEU A 206 -10.33 9.33 17.73
N PRO A 207 -10.05 9.01 16.45
CA PRO A 207 -9.16 7.91 16.09
C PRO A 207 -7.76 7.99 16.70
N THR A 208 -7.16 9.20 16.84
CA THR A 208 -5.80 9.34 17.40
C THR A 208 -5.69 8.83 18.84
N LYS A 209 -6.79 8.90 19.61
CA LYS A 209 -6.82 8.40 20.99
C LYS A 209 -6.68 6.87 21.09
N ILE A 210 -6.95 6.14 20.03
CA ILE A 210 -6.82 4.68 19.98
C ILE A 210 -5.37 4.26 20.23
N ALA A 211 -4.39 5.06 19.79
CA ALA A 211 -2.97 4.79 19.98
C ALA A 211 -2.59 4.56 21.46
N ILE A 212 -3.29 5.19 22.40
CA ILE A 212 -3.04 5.10 23.84
C ILE A 212 -3.47 3.73 24.40
N TYR A 213 -4.41 3.07 23.73
CA TYR A 213 -5.02 1.81 24.16
C TYR A 213 -4.50 0.58 23.42
N LEU A 214 -3.54 0.77 22.50
CA LEU A 214 -2.93 -0.37 21.81
C LEU A 214 -2.21 -1.26 22.83
N PRO A 215 -2.43 -2.60 22.80
CA PRO A 215 -1.76 -3.52 23.70
C PRO A 215 -0.24 -3.47 23.49
N SER A 216 0.50 -3.36 24.57
CA SER A 216 1.98 -3.28 24.55
C SER A 216 2.67 -4.59 24.12
N ASP A 217 1.92 -5.69 24.06
CA ASP A 217 2.37 -7.02 23.65
C ASP A 217 2.11 -7.32 22.16
N LYS A 218 1.54 -6.36 21.41
CA LYS A 218 1.32 -6.45 19.97
C LYS A 218 2.14 -5.41 19.22
N ASP A 219 2.80 -5.84 18.16
CA ASP A 219 3.46 -4.97 17.21
C ASP A 219 2.41 -4.33 16.29
N VAL A 220 1.92 -3.14 16.61
CA VAL A 220 1.02 -2.36 15.74
C VAL A 220 1.81 -1.21 15.12
N PHE A 221 1.82 -1.15 13.79
CA PHE A 221 2.55 -0.12 13.05
C PHE A 221 1.63 1.04 12.72
N LEU A 222 1.77 2.13 13.48
CA LEU A 222 1.01 3.34 13.22
C LEU A 222 1.61 4.07 12.02
N HIS A 223 0.80 4.26 10.99
CA HIS A 223 1.13 5.01 9.79
C HIS A 223 0.57 6.42 9.90
N SER A 224 1.34 7.43 9.49
CA SER A 224 0.88 8.81 9.37
C SER A 224 1.10 9.34 7.95
N GLU A 225 0.07 9.97 7.38
CA GLU A 225 0.08 10.40 5.97
C GLU A 225 1.20 11.38 5.62
N ASN A 226 1.74 12.10 6.60
CA ASN A 226 2.85 13.03 6.41
C ASN A 226 4.23 12.35 6.32
N GLY A 227 4.31 11.02 6.39
CA GLY A 227 5.53 10.27 6.11
C GLY A 227 6.18 9.58 7.30
N LEU A 228 5.38 9.08 8.26
CA LEU A 228 5.87 8.34 9.42
C LEU A 228 5.26 6.93 9.47
N LEU A 229 6.07 5.95 9.84
CA LEU A 229 5.63 4.60 10.15
C LEU A 229 6.21 4.16 11.49
N ALA A 230 5.39 3.48 12.30
CA ALA A 230 5.73 3.05 13.66
C ALA A 230 6.19 4.21 14.56
N PHE A 231 5.40 5.28 14.58
CA PHE A 231 5.57 6.33 15.58
C PHE A 231 4.92 5.92 16.92
N GLY A 232 5.47 6.48 18.00
CA GLY A 232 5.09 6.19 19.38
C GLY A 232 4.21 7.26 20.03
N PRO A 233 4.04 7.19 21.35
CA PRO A 233 3.25 8.16 22.12
C PRO A 233 3.87 9.57 22.07
N PRO A 234 3.13 10.60 22.55
CA PRO A 234 3.69 11.93 22.72
C PRO A 234 4.95 11.91 23.59
N PRO A 235 5.96 12.76 23.30
CA PRO A 235 7.14 12.89 24.12
C PRO A 235 6.82 13.50 25.50
N GLU A 236 7.74 13.37 26.46
CA GLU A 236 7.65 14.08 27.72
C GLU A 236 7.74 15.60 27.50
N LYS A 237 7.05 16.36 28.35
CA LYS A 237 7.03 17.81 28.25
C LYS A 237 8.44 18.41 28.29
N GLY A 238 8.78 19.17 27.26
CA GLY A 238 10.11 19.78 27.07
C GLY A 238 11.09 18.95 26.26
N GLN A 239 10.63 17.80 25.73
CA GLN A 239 11.41 16.93 24.80
C GLN A 239 10.77 16.89 23.40
N GLU A 240 9.84 17.80 23.13
CA GLU A 240 9.15 17.88 21.85
C GLU A 240 10.11 18.30 20.74
N ASP A 241 10.11 17.54 19.65
CA ASP A 241 10.78 17.91 18.41
C ASP A 241 9.74 18.54 17.46
N PRO A 242 9.90 19.83 17.08
CA PRO A 242 8.94 20.51 16.20
C PRO A 242 8.88 19.94 14.78
N GLU A 243 9.84 19.14 14.36
CA GLU A 243 9.84 18.46 13.05
C GLU A 243 9.25 17.05 13.14
N LEU A 244 8.96 16.53 14.34
CA LEU A 244 8.41 15.20 14.57
C LEU A 244 6.95 15.26 15.04
N ILE A 245 6.06 15.39 14.07
CA ILE A 245 4.60 15.47 14.30
C ILE A 245 3.85 14.46 13.44
N ASN A 246 2.72 13.95 13.94
CA ASN A 246 1.81 13.14 13.14
C ASN A 246 0.90 14.01 12.22
N ALA A 247 0.04 13.38 11.44
CA ALA A 247 -0.91 14.07 10.55
C ALA A 247 -1.92 14.94 11.31
N GLY A 248 -2.17 14.65 12.59
CA GLY A 248 -2.97 15.47 13.49
C GLY A 248 -2.23 16.70 14.02
N LYS A 249 -0.97 16.90 13.64
CA LYS A 249 -0.07 17.97 14.13
C LYS A 249 0.25 17.85 15.62
N GLU A 250 0.17 16.65 16.16
CA GLU A 250 0.55 16.34 17.53
C GLU A 250 1.99 15.84 17.55
N TYR A 251 2.78 16.26 18.54
CA TYR A 251 4.14 15.75 18.74
C TYR A 251 4.10 14.26 19.07
N VAL A 252 4.98 13.49 18.45
CA VAL A 252 5.10 12.05 18.66
C VAL A 252 6.56 11.67 18.91
N THR A 253 6.78 10.44 19.36
CA THR A 253 8.11 9.81 19.38
C THR A 253 8.22 8.80 18.25
N MET A 254 9.43 8.36 17.94
CA MET A 254 9.62 7.22 17.03
C MET A 254 9.87 5.96 17.85
N LEU A 255 9.15 4.89 17.51
CA LEU A 255 9.44 3.56 18.04
C LEU A 255 10.71 3.01 17.38
N GLN A 256 11.37 2.11 18.09
CA GLN A 256 12.52 1.39 17.55
C GLN A 256 12.09 0.60 16.30
N GLY A 257 12.76 0.82 15.17
CA GLY A 257 12.39 0.25 13.87
C GLY A 257 11.38 1.08 13.06
N GLY A 258 11.00 2.25 13.55
CA GLY A 258 10.20 3.21 12.78
C GLY A 258 10.94 3.78 11.57
N ALA A 259 10.20 4.36 10.64
CA ALA A 259 10.72 4.87 9.38
C ALA A 259 10.11 6.22 8.99
N PHE A 260 10.92 7.05 8.34
CA PHE A 260 10.49 8.25 7.62
C PHE A 260 10.47 7.99 6.11
N PHE A 261 9.49 8.53 5.41
CA PHE A 261 9.37 8.38 3.98
C PHE A 261 8.71 9.61 3.34
N HIS A 262 8.85 9.73 2.03
CA HIS A 262 8.30 10.85 1.30
C HIS A 262 6.76 10.82 1.34
N HIS A 263 6.12 12.00 1.41
CA HIS A 263 4.66 12.13 1.43
C HIS A 263 3.96 11.41 0.26
N GLY A 264 4.58 11.42 -0.93
CA GLY A 264 4.11 10.65 -2.09
C GLY A 264 4.13 9.14 -1.88
N ASP A 265 5.14 8.61 -1.17
CA ASP A 265 5.24 7.20 -0.82
C ASP A 265 4.14 6.82 0.18
N SER A 266 3.83 7.70 1.15
CA SER A 266 2.71 7.54 2.08
C SER A 266 1.38 7.29 1.34
N PHE A 267 1.07 8.13 0.35
CA PHE A 267 -0.15 7.96 -0.45
C PHE A 267 -0.08 6.75 -1.39
N ALA A 268 1.10 6.37 -1.85
CA ALA A 268 1.30 5.12 -2.59
C ALA A 268 0.97 3.90 -1.72
N MET A 269 1.37 3.91 -0.45
CA MET A 269 1.04 2.89 0.53
C MET A 269 -0.47 2.75 0.74
N MET A 270 -1.17 3.87 0.94
CA MET A 270 -2.63 3.87 1.09
C MET A 270 -3.31 3.28 -0.15
N ARG A 271 -3.08 3.85 -1.34
CA ARG A 271 -3.73 3.44 -2.60
C ARG A 271 -3.34 2.04 -3.04
N GLY A 272 -2.13 1.61 -2.72
CA GLY A 272 -1.60 0.28 -3.03
C GLY A 272 -2.21 -0.86 -2.20
N GLY A 273 -3.04 -0.54 -1.18
CA GLY A 273 -3.64 -1.53 -0.29
C GLY A 273 -2.66 -2.08 0.74
N HIS A 274 -1.62 -1.29 1.10
CA HIS A 274 -0.61 -1.71 2.07
C HIS A 274 -1.00 -1.39 3.52
N LEU A 275 -2.08 -0.64 3.75
CA LEU A 275 -2.66 -0.45 5.08
C LEU A 275 -3.71 -1.53 5.35
N ASP A 276 -3.60 -2.20 6.49
CA ASP A 276 -4.56 -3.21 6.90
C ASP A 276 -5.85 -2.56 7.39
N ILE A 277 -5.72 -1.47 8.16
CA ILE A 277 -6.87 -0.79 8.77
C ILE A 277 -6.67 0.73 8.66
N ALA A 278 -7.70 1.43 8.20
CA ALA A 278 -7.85 2.87 8.40
C ALA A 278 -8.98 3.11 9.40
N VAL A 279 -8.71 3.88 10.45
CA VAL A 279 -9.74 4.29 11.42
C VAL A 279 -10.06 5.76 11.18
N LEU A 280 -11.29 6.07 10.82
CA LEU A 280 -11.74 7.40 10.43
C LEU A 280 -12.88 7.89 11.31
N GLY A 281 -12.99 9.22 11.47
CA GLY A 281 -14.20 9.85 11.99
C GLY A 281 -15.29 9.94 10.92
N ALA A 282 -16.54 10.08 11.31
CA ALA A 282 -17.66 10.24 10.40
C ALA A 282 -18.61 11.39 10.81
N PHE A 283 -19.17 12.07 9.80
CA PHE A 283 -20.38 12.87 9.96
C PHE A 283 -21.61 11.99 9.78
N GLN A 284 -21.59 11.11 8.75
CA GLN A 284 -22.61 10.10 8.50
C GLN A 284 -21.99 8.84 7.90
N VAL A 285 -22.61 7.70 8.20
CA VAL A 285 -22.39 6.40 7.55
C VAL A 285 -23.72 5.86 7.08
N ALA A 286 -23.81 5.51 5.80
CA ALA A 286 -25.03 4.92 5.25
C ALA A 286 -25.10 3.41 5.47
N ALA A 287 -26.29 2.86 5.39
CA ALA A 287 -26.57 1.43 5.56
C ALA A 287 -25.79 0.52 4.60
N ASN A 288 -25.41 1.02 3.43
CA ASN A 288 -24.62 0.31 2.41
C ASN A 288 -23.08 0.45 2.60
N GLY A 289 -22.63 1.12 3.66
CA GLY A 289 -21.21 1.38 3.94
C GLY A 289 -20.63 2.62 3.26
N ASP A 290 -21.43 3.50 2.67
CA ASP A 290 -20.95 4.80 2.19
C ASP A 290 -20.58 5.70 3.37
N LEU A 291 -19.46 6.44 3.23
CA LEU A 291 -18.92 7.34 4.26
C LEU A 291 -19.03 8.80 3.83
N ALA A 292 -19.42 9.67 4.75
CA ALA A 292 -19.30 11.13 4.62
C ALA A 292 -18.59 11.73 5.84
N ASN A 293 -17.46 12.41 5.61
CA ASN A 293 -16.67 13.00 6.69
C ASN A 293 -15.88 14.28 6.30
N TRP A 294 -16.09 14.85 5.12
CA TRP A 294 -15.28 15.97 4.64
C TRP A 294 -16.06 17.29 4.43
N HIS A 295 -17.38 17.20 4.22
CA HIS A 295 -18.24 18.34 3.96
C HIS A 295 -19.68 18.04 4.37
N THR A 296 -20.40 19.01 4.94
CA THR A 296 -21.80 18.87 5.36
C THR A 296 -22.81 19.30 4.28
N GLY A 297 -22.35 19.84 3.14
CA GLY A 297 -23.21 20.41 2.11
C GLY A 297 -23.76 21.79 2.43
N ALA A 298 -23.56 22.32 3.63
CA ALA A 298 -24.01 23.67 3.98
C ALA A 298 -23.21 24.72 3.18
N PRO A 299 -23.86 25.84 2.75
CA PRO A 299 -23.20 26.87 1.93
C PRO A 299 -22.00 27.56 2.59
N ASP A 300 -21.97 27.60 3.92
CA ASP A 300 -20.94 28.20 4.75
C ASP A 300 -19.94 27.17 5.32
N ALA A 301 -20.13 25.88 5.05
CA ALA A 301 -19.24 24.85 5.52
C ALA A 301 -17.89 24.92 4.77
N ILE A 302 -16.80 24.94 5.52
CA ILE A 302 -15.45 24.86 4.97
C ILE A 302 -15.11 23.39 4.75
N PRO A 303 -14.90 22.95 3.48
CA PRO A 303 -14.55 21.57 3.19
C PRO A 303 -13.12 21.24 3.63
N ALA A 304 -12.91 20.03 4.17
CA ALA A 304 -11.58 19.56 4.56
C ALA A 304 -11.48 18.05 4.30
N VAL A 305 -10.92 17.67 3.13
CA VAL A 305 -10.84 16.27 2.72
C VAL A 305 -9.57 15.56 3.23
N GLY A 306 -8.44 16.25 3.27
CA GLY A 306 -7.14 15.64 3.64
C GLY A 306 -6.87 14.34 2.90
N GLY A 307 -6.36 13.33 3.60
CA GLY A 307 -6.13 11.97 3.09
C GLY A 307 -7.34 11.03 3.21
N ALA A 308 -8.50 11.52 3.69
CA ALA A 308 -9.63 10.65 4.03
C ALA A 308 -10.16 9.81 2.85
N MET A 309 -10.21 10.39 1.64
CA MET A 309 -10.66 9.65 0.45
C MET A 309 -9.70 8.54 0.05
N ASP A 310 -8.39 8.79 0.13
CA ASP A 310 -7.37 7.79 -0.17
C ASP A 310 -7.38 6.65 0.85
N LEU A 311 -7.54 6.97 2.13
CA LEU A 311 -7.67 6.00 3.21
C LEU A 311 -8.93 5.15 3.08
N ALA A 312 -10.08 5.77 2.77
CA ALA A 312 -11.36 5.10 2.62
C ALA A 312 -11.38 4.10 1.44
N VAL A 313 -10.60 4.36 0.39
CA VAL A 313 -10.57 3.50 -0.81
C VAL A 313 -9.40 2.52 -0.80
N GLY A 314 -8.28 2.89 -0.17
CA GLY A 314 -7.02 2.14 -0.26
C GLY A 314 -6.76 1.18 0.89
N ALA A 315 -7.28 1.40 2.09
CA ALA A 315 -7.12 0.46 3.21
C ALA A 315 -7.91 -0.83 2.98
N LYS A 316 -7.39 -1.97 3.47
CA LYS A 316 -8.08 -3.26 3.36
C LYS A 316 -9.35 -3.32 4.19
N LYS A 317 -9.38 -2.59 5.32
CA LYS A 317 -10.55 -2.41 6.18
C LYS A 317 -10.66 -0.96 6.64
N VAL A 318 -11.87 -0.44 6.66
CA VAL A 318 -12.17 0.90 7.15
C VAL A 318 -13.08 0.79 8.36
N PHE A 319 -12.56 1.25 9.49
CA PHE A 319 -13.29 1.33 10.74
C PHE A 319 -13.68 2.78 11.02
N ILE A 320 -14.88 2.99 11.49
CA ILE A 320 -15.39 4.30 11.85
C ILE A 320 -15.49 4.43 13.36
N THR A 321 -15.03 5.55 13.90
CA THR A 321 -15.28 5.96 15.28
C THR A 321 -16.04 7.26 15.29
N THR A 322 -17.24 7.26 15.90
CA THR A 322 -18.11 8.45 15.95
C THR A 322 -19.09 8.35 17.12
N ASP A 323 -19.66 9.49 17.55
CA ASP A 323 -20.85 9.45 18.40
C ASP A 323 -22.04 8.90 17.60
N HIS A 324 -22.95 8.20 18.23
CA HIS A 324 -24.10 7.56 17.55
C HIS A 324 -25.07 8.59 16.96
N VAL A 325 -25.24 9.68 17.68
CA VAL A 325 -26.11 10.82 17.27
C VAL A 325 -25.33 12.13 17.33
N THR A 326 -25.83 13.15 16.66
CA THR A 326 -25.32 14.51 16.77
C THR A 326 -25.69 15.12 18.14
N LYS A 327 -25.11 16.28 18.49
CA LYS A 327 -25.48 17.04 19.69
C LYS A 327 -26.97 17.43 19.73
N GLN A 328 -27.62 17.45 18.59
CA GLN A 328 -29.05 17.71 18.42
C GLN A 328 -29.92 16.45 18.46
N GLY A 329 -29.30 15.28 18.61
CA GLY A 329 -30.00 13.99 18.65
C GLY A 329 -30.27 13.38 17.27
N GLU A 330 -29.73 13.95 16.18
CA GLU A 330 -29.90 13.42 14.83
C GLU A 330 -29.01 12.19 14.61
N PRO A 331 -29.50 11.11 13.98
CA PRO A 331 -28.71 9.91 13.69
C PRO A 331 -27.52 10.21 12.78
N LYS A 332 -26.36 9.64 13.09
CA LYS A 332 -25.20 9.62 12.19
C LYS A 332 -25.10 8.35 11.36
N ILE A 333 -25.79 7.28 11.77
CA ILE A 333 -25.94 6.07 11.00
C ILE A 333 -27.30 6.15 10.31
N VAL A 334 -27.30 6.24 8.98
CA VAL A 334 -28.47 6.62 8.19
C VAL A 334 -28.75 5.61 7.07
N ALA A 335 -29.98 5.59 6.55
CA ALA A 335 -30.31 4.73 5.41
C ALA A 335 -29.50 5.12 4.16
N GLU A 336 -29.44 6.42 3.87
CA GLU A 336 -28.68 7.00 2.74
C GLU A 336 -28.01 8.30 3.21
N LEU A 337 -26.82 8.62 2.64
CA LEU A 337 -26.11 9.85 2.99
C LEU A 337 -26.90 11.08 2.56
N SER A 338 -27.00 12.08 3.42
CA SER A 338 -27.46 13.43 3.07
C SER A 338 -26.27 14.38 2.82
N TYR A 339 -25.08 14.02 3.19
CA TYR A 339 -23.85 14.77 2.99
C TYR A 339 -23.02 14.20 1.83
N PRO A 340 -22.14 15.00 1.19
CA PRO A 340 -21.27 14.53 0.12
C PRO A 340 -20.38 13.36 0.56
N ALA A 341 -20.39 12.29 -0.22
CA ALA A 341 -19.62 11.09 0.09
C ALA A 341 -18.10 11.33 0.09
N THR A 342 -17.40 10.66 1.00
CA THR A 342 -15.93 10.52 1.06
C THR A 342 -15.49 9.26 0.32
N GLY A 343 -16.18 8.15 0.52
CA GLY A 343 -15.97 6.86 -0.12
C GLY A 343 -17.29 6.10 -0.20
N LEU A 344 -17.41 5.25 -1.21
CA LEU A 344 -18.60 4.43 -1.44
C LEU A 344 -18.33 2.99 -1.04
N LYS A 345 -19.24 2.39 -0.25
CA LYS A 345 -19.19 0.98 0.18
C LYS A 345 -17.83 0.59 0.77
N CYS A 346 -17.23 1.51 1.52
CA CYS A 346 -15.88 1.37 2.04
C CYS A 346 -15.83 1.02 3.53
N VAL A 347 -16.92 1.23 4.28
CA VAL A 347 -16.94 1.00 5.73
C VAL A 347 -17.21 -0.47 6.03
N ASP A 348 -16.36 -1.08 6.85
CA ASP A 348 -16.48 -2.46 7.31
C ASP A 348 -17.10 -2.55 8.70
N ARG A 349 -16.73 -1.60 9.61
CA ARG A 349 -17.20 -1.60 10.99
C ARG A 349 -17.35 -0.20 11.56
N ILE A 350 -18.38 0.01 12.39
CA ILE A 350 -18.68 1.28 13.04
C ILE A 350 -18.63 1.07 14.55
N TYR A 351 -17.86 1.91 15.24
CA TYR A 351 -17.80 1.99 16.69
C TYR A 351 -18.42 3.31 17.12
N THR A 352 -19.44 3.24 17.96
CA THR A 352 -20.06 4.41 18.57
C THR A 352 -19.95 4.35 20.09
N ASP A 353 -20.33 5.42 20.77
CA ASP A 353 -20.51 5.45 22.21
C ASP A 353 -21.61 4.50 22.73
N LEU A 354 -22.46 3.93 21.84
CA LEU A 354 -23.59 3.08 22.19
C LEU A 354 -23.41 1.63 21.75
N CYS A 355 -22.71 1.35 20.66
CA CYS A 355 -22.64 0.01 20.08
C CYS A 355 -21.50 -0.16 19.09
N VAL A 356 -21.23 -1.42 18.72
CA VAL A 356 -20.38 -1.81 17.60
C VAL A 356 -21.24 -2.49 16.54
N ILE A 357 -21.08 -2.05 15.28
CA ILE A 357 -21.88 -2.49 14.14
C ILE A 357 -20.96 -2.98 13.03
N ASP A 358 -21.15 -4.21 12.57
CA ASP A 358 -20.55 -4.70 11.33
C ASP A 358 -21.42 -4.32 10.13
N VAL A 359 -20.77 -3.75 9.10
CA VAL A 359 -21.41 -3.45 7.83
C VAL A 359 -21.26 -4.68 6.92
N THR A 360 -22.36 -5.34 6.62
CA THR A 360 -22.36 -6.60 5.86
C THR A 360 -23.28 -6.52 4.64
N ALA A 361 -23.15 -7.48 3.72
CA ALA A 361 -24.08 -7.59 2.58
C ALA A 361 -25.54 -7.83 3.01
N GLU A 362 -25.77 -8.33 4.23
CA GLU A 362 -27.09 -8.62 4.81
C GLU A 362 -27.63 -7.44 5.64
N GLY A 363 -26.87 -6.35 5.77
CA GLY A 363 -27.21 -5.13 6.49
C GLY A 363 -26.26 -4.81 7.67
N LEU A 364 -26.71 -3.90 8.51
CA LEU A 364 -25.98 -3.40 9.68
C LEU A 364 -26.20 -4.34 10.88
N LYS A 365 -25.21 -5.18 11.22
CA LYS A 365 -25.28 -6.12 12.33
C LYS A 365 -24.70 -5.53 13.60
N VAL A 366 -25.53 -5.34 14.63
CA VAL A 366 -25.07 -4.93 15.96
C VAL A 366 -24.46 -6.15 16.65
N ILE A 367 -23.13 -6.13 16.84
CA ILE A 367 -22.39 -7.23 17.47
C ILE A 367 -22.16 -7.00 18.96
N GLU A 368 -22.20 -5.74 19.40
CA GLU A 368 -22.01 -5.32 20.79
C GLU A 368 -22.81 -4.04 21.06
N LYS A 369 -23.35 -3.88 22.26
CA LYS A 369 -24.01 -2.65 22.73
C LYS A 369 -23.74 -2.43 24.21
N VAL A 370 -23.82 -1.18 24.65
CA VAL A 370 -23.61 -0.83 26.06
C VAL A 370 -24.67 -1.47 26.96
N ASP A 371 -24.28 -1.83 28.19
CA ASP A 371 -25.16 -2.43 29.17
C ASP A 371 -26.33 -1.50 29.52
N GLY A 372 -27.51 -2.10 29.66
CA GLY A 372 -28.73 -1.36 30.02
C GLY A 372 -29.47 -0.71 28.84
N LEU A 373 -28.88 -0.62 27.65
CA LEU A 373 -29.54 -0.15 26.43
C LEU A 373 -30.27 -1.31 25.73
N SER A 374 -31.57 -1.18 25.51
CA SER A 374 -32.32 -2.16 24.73
C SER A 374 -32.05 -2.00 23.22
N PHE A 375 -32.21 -3.08 22.45
CA PHE A 375 -32.07 -3.00 20.99
C PHE A 375 -33.13 -2.07 20.36
N ALA A 376 -34.34 -2.01 20.92
CA ALA A 376 -35.40 -1.12 20.46
C ALA A 376 -35.05 0.37 20.65
N GLU A 377 -34.42 0.74 21.77
CA GLU A 377 -33.94 2.09 22.02
C GLU A 377 -32.79 2.44 21.06
N LEU A 378 -31.83 1.53 20.84
CA LEU A 378 -30.74 1.73 19.88
C LEU A 378 -31.30 1.90 18.47
N GLN A 379 -32.26 1.08 18.04
CA GLN A 379 -32.92 1.21 16.75
C GLN A 379 -33.65 2.55 16.59
N ALA A 380 -34.28 3.04 17.65
CA ALA A 380 -34.98 4.35 17.62
C ALA A 380 -34.02 5.54 17.44
N MET A 381 -32.75 5.41 17.84
CA MET A 381 -31.68 6.41 17.66
C MET A 381 -30.92 6.25 16.35
N THR A 382 -31.23 5.20 15.55
CA THR A 382 -30.52 4.89 14.30
C THR A 382 -31.40 5.17 13.10
N GLY A 383 -30.92 5.91 12.13
CA GLY A 383 -31.63 6.28 10.91
C GLY A 383 -31.65 5.16 9.84
N ALA A 384 -31.08 3.99 10.13
CA ALA A 384 -31.05 2.81 9.28
C ALA A 384 -31.56 1.58 10.03
N THR A 385 -32.01 0.56 9.30
CA THR A 385 -32.44 -0.70 9.91
C THR A 385 -31.24 -1.48 10.42
N LEU A 386 -31.31 -1.90 11.70
CA LEU A 386 -30.30 -2.73 12.37
C LEU A 386 -30.73 -4.18 12.43
N VAL A 387 -29.77 -5.09 12.49
CA VAL A 387 -29.93 -6.52 12.76
C VAL A 387 -29.27 -6.82 14.10
N ASP A 388 -30.01 -7.40 15.04
CA ASP A 388 -29.46 -7.80 16.35
C ASP A 388 -28.65 -9.09 16.22
N ALA A 389 -27.35 -9.00 16.45
CA ALA A 389 -26.40 -10.10 16.47
C ALA A 389 -25.66 -10.19 17.84
N THR A 390 -26.20 -9.53 18.89
CA THR A 390 -25.58 -9.50 20.24
C THR A 390 -25.75 -10.81 21.01
N GLN A 391 -26.53 -11.76 20.50
CA GLN A 391 -26.85 -13.05 21.15
C GLN A 391 -26.20 -14.25 20.42
N GLY A 392 -25.05 -14.07 19.79
CA GLY A 392 -24.29 -15.11 19.07
C GLY A 392 -23.14 -15.69 19.87
#